data_eb0b70656664d8f49ac32f742aa6c7ca
#
_entry.id   eb0b70656664d8f49ac32f742aa6c7ca
#
_cell.length_a   1.000
_cell.length_b   1.000
_cell.length_c   1.000
_cell.angle_alpha   90.00
_cell.angle_beta   90.00
_cell.angle_gamma   90.00
#
_symmetry.space_group_name_H-M   'P 1'
#
loop_
_entity.id
_entity.type
_entity.pdbx_description
1 polymer ?
#
loop_
_entity_poly.entity_id
_entity_poly.type
_entity_poly.pdbx_seq_one_letter_code
_entity_poly.pdbx_strand_id
1 'polypeptide(L)'
;MTKVNAELQKSEQAISRSNRTLRTLAEDRTKIEQQLADLNNELKRVSRSTKEAEKDLEQISKAQFLNAQRHPWQSLLTGSNPNDIQRMSGILSYLNRERDKTINELTNRQKLIAETTKKTTEKRSELARVQAAEQKNREQLQSEQKSRETARANLTKELNSQRERYEQ
;
A
#
# COMPACT_ATOMS: atom_id res chain seq x y z
N MET A 1 -14.85 -51.28 -7.74
CA MET A 1 -15.71 -50.29 -7.05
C MET A 1 -14.98 -49.53 -5.91
N THR A 2 -14.31 -50.18 -4.98
CA THR A 2 -13.66 -49.53 -3.82
C THR A 2 -12.55 -48.54 -4.20
N LYS A 3 -11.70 -48.81 -5.22
CA LYS A 3 -10.65 -47.90 -5.64
C LYS A 3 -11.16 -46.59 -6.26
N VAL A 4 -12.14 -46.67 -7.16
CA VAL A 4 -12.72 -45.49 -7.83
C VAL A 4 -13.50 -44.63 -6.84
N ASN A 5 -14.21 -45.22 -5.88
CA ASN A 5 -14.88 -44.47 -4.82
C ASN A 5 -13.84 -43.74 -3.92
N ALA A 6 -12.72 -44.39 -3.62
CA ALA A 6 -11.64 -43.74 -2.84
C ALA A 6 -10.97 -42.57 -3.61
N GLU A 7 -10.80 -42.69 -4.93
CA GLU A 7 -10.29 -41.61 -5.79
C GLU A 7 -11.28 -40.45 -5.87
N LEU A 8 -12.57 -40.72 -6.03
CA LEU A 8 -13.62 -39.68 -6.00
C LEU A 8 -13.63 -38.93 -4.67
N GLN A 9 -13.57 -39.65 -3.56
CA GLN A 9 -13.54 -39.02 -2.23
C GLN A 9 -12.30 -38.14 -2.03
N LYS A 10 -11.11 -38.60 -2.47
CA LYS A 10 -9.90 -37.82 -2.43
C LYS A 10 -10.00 -36.54 -3.28
N SER A 11 -10.51 -36.63 -4.50
CA SER A 11 -10.71 -35.49 -5.39
C SER A 11 -11.74 -34.50 -4.81
N GLU A 12 -12.83 -34.97 -4.22
CA GLU A 12 -13.79 -34.08 -3.55
C GLU A 12 -13.22 -33.36 -2.35
N GLN A 13 -12.39 -34.03 -1.57
CA GLN A 13 -11.65 -33.38 -0.46
C GLN A 13 -10.65 -32.34 -0.98
N ALA A 14 -9.90 -32.65 -2.06
CA ALA A 14 -8.96 -31.72 -2.66
C ALA A 14 -9.67 -30.47 -3.21
N ILE A 15 -10.76 -30.66 -3.96
CA ILE A 15 -11.63 -29.57 -4.44
C ILE A 15 -12.13 -28.69 -3.29
N SER A 16 -12.62 -29.32 -2.21
CA SER A 16 -13.10 -28.58 -1.04
C SER A 16 -11.99 -27.76 -0.37
N ARG A 17 -10.78 -28.32 -0.26
CA ARG A 17 -9.61 -27.59 0.28
C ARG A 17 -9.22 -26.42 -0.63
N SER A 18 -9.10 -26.66 -1.94
CA SER A 18 -8.77 -25.61 -2.92
C SER A 18 -9.78 -24.46 -2.88
N ASN A 19 -11.09 -24.77 -2.80
CA ASN A 19 -12.12 -23.75 -2.69
C ASN A 19 -11.99 -22.91 -1.40
N ARG A 20 -11.69 -23.55 -0.27
CA ARG A 20 -11.45 -22.82 0.99
C ARG A 20 -10.22 -21.91 0.87
N THR A 21 -9.13 -22.44 0.32
CA THR A 21 -7.89 -21.67 0.11
C THR A 21 -8.13 -20.47 -0.81
N LEU A 22 -8.87 -20.66 -1.91
CA LEU A 22 -9.22 -19.55 -2.83
C LEU A 22 -10.06 -18.48 -2.14
N ARG A 23 -10.99 -18.87 -1.27
CA ARG A 23 -11.78 -17.92 -0.49
C ARG A 23 -10.90 -17.09 0.44
N THR A 24 -10.00 -17.74 1.20
CA THR A 24 -9.07 -17.05 2.09
C THR A 24 -8.16 -16.10 1.32
N LEU A 25 -7.59 -16.55 0.18
CA LEU A 25 -6.74 -15.71 -0.67
C LEU A 25 -7.51 -14.50 -1.24
N ALA A 26 -8.77 -14.67 -1.63
CA ALA A 26 -9.61 -13.56 -2.09
C ALA A 26 -9.89 -12.54 -0.97
N GLU A 27 -10.13 -13.02 0.26
CA GLU A 27 -10.29 -12.14 1.44
C GLU A 27 -8.98 -11.38 1.74
N ASP A 28 -7.84 -12.06 1.71
CA ASP A 28 -6.53 -11.44 1.93
C ASP A 28 -6.20 -10.42 0.84
N ARG A 29 -6.48 -10.74 -0.42
CA ARG A 29 -6.33 -9.79 -1.53
C ARG A 29 -7.14 -8.52 -1.29
N THR A 30 -8.40 -8.64 -0.94
CA THR A 30 -9.26 -7.48 -0.68
C THR A 30 -8.73 -6.62 0.46
N LYS A 31 -8.24 -7.24 1.55
CA LYS A 31 -7.62 -6.51 2.67
C LYS A 31 -6.36 -5.76 2.24
N ILE A 32 -5.49 -6.40 1.46
CA ILE A 32 -4.25 -5.76 0.98
C ILE A 32 -4.56 -4.62 0.01
N GLU A 33 -5.52 -4.79 -0.90
CA GLU A 33 -5.98 -3.75 -1.82
C GLU A 33 -6.52 -2.53 -1.05
N GLN A 34 -7.28 -2.74 0.01
CA GLN A 34 -7.78 -1.68 0.88
C GLN A 34 -6.64 -0.96 1.61
N GLN A 35 -5.69 -1.70 2.20
CA GLN A 35 -4.50 -1.12 2.83
C GLN A 35 -3.67 -0.30 1.85
N LEU A 36 -3.53 -0.75 0.59
CA LEU A 36 -2.85 0.00 -0.46
C LEU A 36 -3.57 1.29 -0.82
N ALA A 37 -4.89 1.27 -0.88
CA ALA A 37 -5.70 2.48 -1.12
C ALA A 37 -5.49 3.50 0.00
N ASP A 38 -5.51 3.06 1.26
CA ASP A 38 -5.30 3.92 2.43
C ASP A 38 -3.88 4.53 2.43
N LEU A 39 -2.84 3.71 2.20
CA LEU A 39 -1.45 4.18 2.09
C LEU A 39 -1.25 5.19 0.94
N ASN A 40 -1.88 4.96 -0.21
CA ASN A 40 -1.83 5.90 -1.33
C ASN A 40 -2.54 7.23 -1.00
N ASN A 41 -3.66 7.19 -0.28
CA ASN A 41 -4.34 8.40 0.17
C ASN A 41 -3.50 9.17 1.19
N GLU A 42 -2.85 8.47 2.12
CA GLU A 42 -1.92 9.07 3.07
C GLU A 42 -0.74 9.75 2.36
N LEU A 43 -0.11 9.07 1.38
CA LEU A 43 0.97 9.63 0.57
C LEU A 43 0.53 10.92 -0.15
N LYS A 44 -0.66 10.91 -0.76
CA LYS A 44 -1.21 12.11 -1.43
C LYS A 44 -1.40 13.26 -0.45
N ARG A 45 -1.95 12.97 0.74
CA ARG A 45 -2.18 13.99 1.78
C ARG A 45 -0.88 14.60 2.28
N VAL A 46 0.08 13.75 2.64
CA VAL A 46 1.39 14.20 3.15
C VAL A 46 2.15 14.96 2.06
N SER A 47 2.17 14.48 0.82
CA SER A 47 2.81 15.16 -0.30
C SER A 47 2.22 16.54 -0.57
N ARG A 48 0.89 16.70 -0.49
CA ARG A 48 0.24 18.00 -0.64
C ARG A 48 0.67 18.95 0.47
N SER A 49 0.58 18.52 1.73
CA SER A 49 0.96 19.35 2.87
C SER A 49 2.46 19.68 2.90
N THR A 50 3.32 18.83 2.33
CA THR A 50 4.74 19.12 2.15
C THR A 50 4.94 20.24 1.15
N LYS A 51 4.25 20.22 -0.01
CA LYS A 51 4.33 21.31 -0.99
C LYS A 51 3.83 22.66 -0.45
N GLU A 52 2.81 22.64 0.40
CA GLU A 52 2.30 23.84 1.06
C GLU A 52 3.39 24.41 2.00
N ALA A 53 3.99 23.58 2.84
CA ALA A 53 5.06 24.00 3.76
C ALA A 53 6.34 24.46 3.01
N GLU A 54 6.66 23.88 1.86
CA GLU A 54 7.76 24.34 1.00
C GLU A 54 7.51 25.76 0.48
N LYS A 55 6.27 26.08 0.08
CA LYS A 55 5.87 27.42 -0.33
C LYS A 55 5.98 28.43 0.81
N ASP A 56 5.52 28.04 2.01
CA ASP A 56 5.61 28.88 3.19
C ASP A 56 7.07 29.17 3.54
N LEU A 57 7.94 28.15 3.49
CA LEU A 57 9.37 28.31 3.68
C LEU A 57 10.00 29.23 2.63
N GLU A 58 9.61 29.13 1.36
CA GLU A 58 10.05 30.02 0.30
C GLU A 58 9.66 31.48 0.58
N GLN A 59 8.42 31.72 1.03
CA GLN A 59 7.96 33.08 1.38
C GLN A 59 8.72 33.64 2.56
N ILE A 60 8.93 32.86 3.62
CA ILE A 60 9.72 33.26 4.79
C ILE A 60 11.15 33.60 4.36
N SER A 61 11.77 32.75 3.54
CA SER A 61 13.14 32.94 3.06
C SER A 61 13.27 34.20 2.20
N LYS A 62 12.29 34.46 1.32
CA LYS A 62 12.24 35.71 0.51
C LYS A 62 12.11 36.96 1.41
N ALA A 63 11.24 36.92 2.39
CA ALA A 63 11.06 38.02 3.34
C ALA A 63 12.34 38.28 4.14
N GLN A 64 13.03 37.24 4.57
CA GLN A 64 14.31 37.36 5.26
C GLN A 64 15.40 37.97 4.36
N PHE A 65 15.51 37.50 3.11
CA PHE A 65 16.48 38.02 2.14
C PHE A 65 16.29 39.52 1.86
N LEU A 66 15.05 39.94 1.64
CA LEU A 66 14.71 41.36 1.40
C LEU A 66 14.99 42.22 2.62
N ASN A 67 14.78 41.70 3.82
CA ASN A 67 15.07 42.43 5.06
C ASN A 67 16.57 42.42 5.40
N ALA A 68 17.32 41.38 5.04
CA ALA A 68 18.78 41.32 5.24
C ALA A 68 19.55 42.31 4.38
N GLN A 69 18.99 42.74 3.24
CA GLN A 69 19.60 43.80 2.43
C GLN A 69 19.50 45.20 3.08
N ARG A 70 18.62 45.38 4.04
CA ARG A 70 18.53 46.58 4.88
C ARG A 70 19.41 46.37 6.11
N HIS A 71 20.71 46.68 5.98
CA HIS A 71 21.68 46.53 7.07
C HIS A 71 21.25 47.33 8.31
N PRO A 72 21.07 46.71 9.48
CA PRO A 72 20.64 47.39 10.70
C PRO A 72 21.56 48.56 11.10
N TRP A 73 22.87 48.45 10.77
CA TRP A 73 23.85 49.50 11.04
C TRP A 73 23.71 50.73 10.10
N GLN A 74 23.18 50.56 8.88
CA GLN A 74 22.85 51.70 8.01
C GLN A 74 21.73 52.57 8.61
N SER A 75 20.77 51.93 9.26
CA SER A 75 19.68 52.63 9.97
C SER A 75 20.23 53.43 11.15
N LEU A 76 21.24 52.94 11.84
CA LEU A 76 21.92 53.69 12.91
C LEU A 76 22.64 54.94 12.39
N LEU A 77 23.32 54.83 11.23
CA LEU A 77 24.02 55.93 10.58
C LEU A 77 23.08 57.00 9.98
N THR A 78 21.85 56.59 9.63
CA THR A 78 20.83 57.51 9.05
C THR A 78 19.90 58.12 10.10
N GLY A 79 20.17 57.95 11.40
CA GLY A 79 19.40 58.58 12.47
C GLY A 79 18.06 57.90 12.78
N SER A 80 17.89 56.61 12.44
CA SER A 80 16.67 55.85 12.73
C SER A 80 16.46 55.67 14.24
N ASN A 81 15.20 55.64 14.65
CA ASN A 81 14.78 55.48 16.04
C ASN A 81 15.27 54.12 16.59
N PRO A 82 15.93 54.02 17.76
CA PRO A 82 16.30 52.77 18.41
C PRO A 82 15.16 51.77 18.59
N ASN A 83 13.93 52.24 18.78
CA ASN A 83 12.74 51.39 18.88
C ASN A 83 12.46 50.65 17.58
N ASP A 84 12.75 51.21 16.41
CA ASP A 84 12.55 50.53 15.12
C ASP A 84 13.55 49.41 14.91
N ILE A 85 14.79 49.59 15.40
CA ILE A 85 15.81 48.53 15.37
C ILE A 85 15.41 47.36 16.26
N GLN A 86 14.88 47.65 17.46
CA GLN A 86 14.41 46.62 18.38
C GLN A 86 13.22 45.85 17.82
N ARG A 87 12.26 46.55 17.20
CA ARG A 87 11.11 45.91 16.51
C ARG A 87 11.58 45.04 15.34
N MET A 88 12.51 45.50 14.52
CA MET A 88 13.08 44.72 13.41
C MET A 88 13.80 43.49 13.90
N SER A 89 14.59 43.58 14.96
CA SER A 89 15.26 42.43 15.58
C SER A 89 14.24 41.38 16.11
N GLY A 90 13.16 41.87 16.71
CA GLY A 90 12.04 41.00 17.15
C GLY A 90 11.38 40.24 16.00
N ILE A 91 11.10 40.95 14.89
CA ILE A 91 10.50 40.34 13.68
C ILE A 91 11.45 39.30 13.06
N LEU A 92 12.75 39.62 12.95
CA LEU A 92 13.74 38.66 12.41
C LEU A 92 13.89 37.43 13.30
N SER A 93 13.88 37.62 14.61
CA SER A 93 13.92 36.49 15.56
C SER A 93 12.69 35.60 15.43
N TYR A 94 11.50 36.18 15.26
CA TYR A 94 10.26 35.44 15.01
C TYR A 94 10.33 34.66 13.68
N LEU A 95 10.72 35.31 12.58
CA LEU A 95 10.87 34.68 11.27
C LEU A 95 11.89 33.53 11.28
N ASN A 96 13.03 33.71 11.99
CA ASN A 96 13.99 32.61 12.13
C ASN A 96 13.39 31.40 12.85
N ARG A 97 12.63 31.64 13.93
CA ARG A 97 11.98 30.57 14.69
C ARG A 97 10.95 29.83 13.86
N GLU A 98 10.12 30.54 13.11
CA GLU A 98 9.13 29.93 12.21
C GLU A 98 9.80 29.17 11.06
N ARG A 99 10.88 29.67 10.50
CA ARG A 99 11.68 28.95 9.51
C ARG A 99 12.22 27.64 10.05
N ASP A 100 12.84 27.64 11.23
CA ASP A 100 13.42 26.45 11.84
C ASP A 100 12.33 25.42 12.18
N LYS A 101 11.18 25.87 12.63
CA LYS A 101 9.99 25.01 12.83
C LYS A 101 9.52 24.37 11.52
N THR A 102 9.38 25.14 10.46
CA THR A 102 8.96 24.65 9.14
C THR A 102 9.97 23.64 8.57
N ILE A 103 11.28 23.89 8.72
CA ILE A 103 12.33 22.94 8.30
C ILE A 103 12.22 21.62 9.06
N ASN A 104 12.00 21.65 10.37
CA ASN A 104 11.82 20.45 11.17
C ASN A 104 10.56 19.67 10.75
N GLU A 105 9.45 20.37 10.49
CA GLU A 105 8.22 19.75 9.99
C GLU A 105 8.43 19.12 8.62
N LEU A 106 9.11 19.80 7.69
CA LEU A 106 9.43 19.24 6.37
C LEU A 106 10.29 17.98 6.48
N THR A 107 11.30 18.01 7.34
CA THR A 107 12.16 16.85 7.59
C THR A 107 11.35 15.64 8.10
N ASN A 108 10.43 15.87 9.03
CA ASN A 108 9.58 14.82 9.57
C ASN A 108 8.59 14.28 8.50
N ARG A 109 8.04 15.16 7.65
CA ARG A 109 7.17 14.76 6.53
C ARG A 109 7.92 13.95 5.48
N GLN A 110 9.17 14.31 5.18
CA GLN A 110 10.01 13.52 4.27
C GLN A 110 10.30 12.11 4.81
N LYS A 111 10.58 11.96 6.11
CA LYS A 111 10.71 10.65 6.75
C LYS A 111 9.42 9.84 6.64
N LEU A 112 8.27 10.46 6.92
CA LEU A 112 6.97 9.80 6.81
C LEU A 112 6.67 9.36 5.37
N ILE A 113 6.99 10.17 4.36
CA ILE A 113 6.85 9.80 2.95
C ILE A 113 7.73 8.58 2.64
N ALA A 114 8.99 8.57 3.07
CA ALA A 114 9.89 7.45 2.83
C ALA A 114 9.38 6.15 3.47
N GLU A 115 8.92 6.20 4.72
CA GLU A 115 8.36 5.06 5.43
C GLU A 115 7.07 4.55 4.77
N THR A 116 6.15 5.45 4.41
CA THR A 116 4.89 5.08 3.76
C THR A 116 5.14 4.52 2.36
N THR A 117 6.12 5.05 1.63
CA THR A 117 6.54 4.51 0.33
C THR A 117 7.09 3.10 0.48
N LYS A 118 7.92 2.85 1.49
CA LYS A 118 8.45 1.50 1.78
C LYS A 118 7.31 0.52 2.08
N LYS A 119 6.39 0.88 2.99
CA LYS A 119 5.20 0.07 3.31
C LYS A 119 4.35 -0.22 2.06
N THR A 120 4.16 0.77 1.20
CA THR A 120 3.41 0.62 -0.06
C THR A 120 4.08 -0.38 -0.99
N THR A 121 5.42 -0.35 -1.10
CA THR A 121 6.18 -1.30 -1.92
C THR A 121 6.10 -2.71 -1.36
N GLU A 122 6.22 -2.88 -0.05
CA GLU A 122 6.07 -4.16 0.64
C GLU A 122 4.66 -4.75 0.41
N LYS A 123 3.61 -3.94 0.56
CA LYS A 123 2.23 -4.37 0.32
C LYS A 123 1.94 -4.72 -1.14
N ARG A 124 2.55 -4.03 -2.10
CA ARG A 124 2.47 -4.41 -3.53
C ARG A 124 3.13 -5.76 -3.79
N SER A 125 4.28 -6.03 -3.18
CA SER A 125 4.95 -7.33 -3.27
C SER A 125 4.10 -8.45 -2.66
N GLU A 126 3.48 -8.19 -1.50
CA GLU A 126 2.56 -9.12 -0.84
C GLU A 126 1.34 -9.41 -1.73
N LEU A 127 0.73 -8.39 -2.32
CA LEU A 127 -0.39 -8.53 -3.25
C LEU A 127 -0.02 -9.41 -4.46
N ALA A 128 1.14 -9.18 -5.05
CA ALA A 128 1.62 -9.99 -6.17
C ALA A 128 1.79 -11.47 -5.79
N ARG A 129 2.28 -11.76 -4.58
CA ARG A 129 2.38 -13.13 -4.07
C ARG A 129 1.01 -13.78 -3.88
N VAL A 130 0.05 -13.06 -3.31
CA VAL A 130 -1.33 -13.55 -3.12
C VAL A 130 -1.98 -13.83 -4.47
N GLN A 131 -1.85 -12.94 -5.44
CA GLN A 131 -2.37 -13.13 -6.81
C GLN A 131 -1.76 -14.34 -7.49
N ALA A 132 -0.45 -14.55 -7.38
CA ALA A 132 0.22 -15.73 -7.93
C ALA A 132 -0.25 -17.04 -7.24
N ALA A 133 -0.44 -17.01 -5.92
CA ALA A 133 -0.99 -18.15 -5.18
C ALA A 133 -2.44 -18.44 -5.59
N GLU A 134 -3.25 -17.41 -5.79
CA GLU A 134 -4.65 -17.52 -6.27
C GLU A 134 -4.70 -18.19 -7.65
N GLN A 135 -3.84 -17.75 -8.56
CA GLN A 135 -3.75 -18.33 -9.90
C GLN A 135 -3.35 -19.82 -9.86
N LYS A 136 -2.30 -20.14 -9.09
CA LYS A 136 -1.86 -21.53 -8.91
C LYS A 136 -2.95 -22.43 -8.34
N ASN A 137 -3.68 -21.96 -7.34
CA ASN A 137 -4.79 -22.73 -6.75
C ASN A 137 -5.97 -22.90 -7.72
N ARG A 138 -6.24 -21.91 -8.59
CA ARG A 138 -7.26 -22.06 -9.66
C ARG A 138 -6.88 -23.13 -10.66
N GLU A 139 -5.63 -23.15 -11.09
CA GLU A 139 -5.12 -24.19 -12.00
C GLU A 139 -5.19 -25.58 -11.36
N GLN A 140 -4.82 -25.68 -10.08
CA GLN A 140 -4.96 -26.94 -9.34
C GLN A 140 -6.42 -27.37 -9.22
N LEU A 141 -7.33 -26.45 -8.91
CA LEU A 141 -8.76 -26.74 -8.83
C LEU A 141 -9.32 -27.25 -10.16
N GLN A 142 -8.91 -26.66 -11.29
CA GLN A 142 -9.30 -27.14 -12.60
C GLN A 142 -8.79 -28.56 -12.89
N SER A 143 -7.55 -28.87 -12.52
CA SER A 143 -6.96 -30.20 -12.65
C SER A 143 -7.73 -31.24 -11.83
N GLU A 144 -8.06 -30.92 -10.58
CA GLU A 144 -8.84 -31.77 -9.68
C GLU A 144 -10.25 -32.01 -10.20
N GLN A 145 -10.90 -30.98 -10.76
CA GLN A 145 -12.22 -31.13 -11.39
C GLN A 145 -12.20 -32.08 -12.59
N LYS A 146 -11.19 -31.95 -13.47
CA LYS A 146 -11.01 -32.88 -14.61
C LYS A 146 -10.76 -34.33 -14.14
N SER A 147 -9.91 -34.48 -13.12
CA SER A 147 -9.67 -35.81 -12.53
C SER A 147 -10.94 -36.44 -11.99
N ARG A 148 -11.77 -35.65 -11.29
CA ARG A 148 -13.07 -36.08 -10.79
C ARG A 148 -14.03 -36.49 -11.92
N GLU A 149 -14.11 -35.74 -13.01
CA GLU A 149 -14.93 -36.05 -14.17
C GLU A 149 -14.50 -37.37 -14.82
N THR A 150 -13.19 -37.58 -14.98
CA THR A 150 -12.63 -38.82 -15.52
C THR A 150 -12.96 -40.03 -14.62
N ALA A 151 -12.80 -39.88 -13.30
CA ALA A 151 -13.10 -40.93 -12.34
C ALA A 151 -14.59 -41.28 -12.36
N ARG A 152 -15.49 -40.29 -12.48
CA ARG A 152 -16.94 -40.50 -12.62
C ARG A 152 -17.29 -41.25 -13.92
N ALA A 153 -16.69 -40.85 -15.03
CA ALA A 153 -16.89 -41.49 -16.32
C ALA A 153 -16.46 -42.98 -16.28
N ASN A 154 -15.33 -43.28 -15.65
CA ASN A 154 -14.83 -44.63 -15.46
C ASN A 154 -15.77 -45.47 -14.56
N LEU A 155 -16.29 -44.88 -13.47
CA LEU A 155 -17.23 -45.54 -12.60
C LEU A 155 -18.55 -45.92 -13.35
N THR A 156 -19.04 -44.98 -14.16
CA THR A 156 -20.23 -45.22 -14.97
C THR A 156 -20.05 -46.38 -15.97
N LYS A 157 -18.88 -46.42 -16.63
CA LYS A 157 -18.49 -47.51 -17.54
C LYS A 157 -18.43 -48.86 -16.82
N GLU A 158 -17.79 -48.90 -15.65
CA GLU A 158 -17.73 -50.12 -14.83
C GLU A 158 -19.11 -50.60 -14.39
N LEU A 159 -19.99 -49.70 -13.98
CA LEU A 159 -21.35 -50.01 -13.59
C LEU A 159 -22.14 -50.57 -14.75
N ASN A 160 -22.05 -49.96 -15.93
CA ASN A 160 -22.75 -50.47 -17.12
C ASN A 160 -22.23 -51.85 -17.54
N SER A 161 -20.92 -52.07 -17.54
CA SER A 161 -20.33 -53.38 -17.88
C SER A 161 -20.71 -54.47 -16.86
N GLN A 162 -20.91 -54.13 -15.59
CA GLN A 162 -21.39 -55.07 -14.59
C GLN A 162 -22.87 -55.41 -14.79
N ARG A 163 -23.71 -54.42 -15.13
CA ARG A 163 -25.13 -54.65 -15.45
C ARG A 163 -25.30 -55.59 -16.61
N GLU A 164 -24.59 -55.35 -17.70
CA GLU A 164 -24.62 -56.23 -18.90
C GLU A 164 -24.20 -57.69 -18.58
N ARG A 165 -23.28 -57.89 -17.60
CA ARG A 165 -22.90 -59.23 -17.15
C ARG A 165 -23.92 -59.92 -16.24
N TYR A 166 -24.80 -59.19 -15.59
CA TYR A 166 -25.87 -59.73 -14.77
C TYR A 166 -27.17 -60.00 -15.54
N GLU A 167 -27.29 -59.38 -16.74
CA GLU A 167 -28.45 -59.57 -17.64
C GLU A 167 -28.22 -60.72 -18.66
N GLN A 168 -27.01 -61.28 -18.71
CA GLN A 168 -26.67 -62.50 -19.47
C GLN A 168 -26.71 -63.73 -18.57
#